data_6e2ea3f16b1c665ca2d117bfa4093381
#
_entry.id   6e2ea3f16b1c665ca2d117bfa4093381
#
_cell.length_a   1.000
_cell.length_b   1.000
_cell.length_c   1.000
_cell.angle_alpha   90.00
_cell.angle_beta   90.00
_cell.angle_gamma   90.00
#
_symmetry.space_group_name_H-M   'P 1'
#
loop_
_entity.id
_entity.type
_entity.pdbx_description
1 polymer ?
#
loop_
_entity_poly.entity_id
_entity_poly.type
_entity_poly.pdbx_seq_one_letter_code
_entity_poly.pdbx_strand_id
1 'polypeptide(L)'
;MPLKTDSVALLEDVAQPAATPKKIGFVSLGCPKNLVDSEVMMGLLAQGGAEITPRAEDADIIVVNTCSFIDTAKQESVDTILEMAQHKTSGRAQKLIVAGCLVERYRNEIQKNIPEVDAVVGTGELEQILTAAGMVPSNAAESPFVILGGPLIPSVGMSGTSRPEGDARESAGRFSKQAWDGALADLPNYLYDDTTPRLLATPKSSAYIKIAEGCDHPCAFCIIPQLRGKFRSRRFESVVAEARRLAQQGVREVTLIGQDTTCYGEDFGLKDGLALLLDRLAQIDELRWVRFLYAYPNKITGKLLETIAANDKVCSYIDVPLQHASPDVLKRMKRGAGAEIFLRSIEKMRREIPGLTLRTSFIVGFPGEQERDFEQLCDFVREAQFDWLGVFGYSDEEGAKAFELGDKVPPREIERRRRKLMSIQKQISRKRKRALVGHQFDLLLEGPSSETDLLWEGRTEMHAPEIDGKVFVNDFGERADIREGEFYRCEITEAHEYDLVARIV
;
A
#
# COMPACT_ATOMS: atom_id res chain seq x y z
N MET A 1 73.27 43.72 -3.46
CA MET A 1 71.79 43.83 -3.47
C MET A 1 71.25 42.45 -3.42
N PRO A 2 70.66 41.98 -2.30
CA PRO A 2 70.03 40.68 -2.25
C PRO A 2 68.54 40.76 -2.61
N LEU A 3 68.09 39.75 -3.34
CA LEU A 3 66.73 39.55 -3.80
C LEU A 3 65.83 39.18 -2.59
N LYS A 4 64.68 39.80 -2.51
CA LYS A 4 63.61 39.52 -1.56
C LYS A 4 62.90 38.21 -1.93
N THR A 5 62.86 37.27 -1.02
CA THR A 5 62.02 36.11 -1.07
C THR A 5 60.60 36.45 -0.58
N ASP A 6 59.63 36.40 -1.49
CA ASP A 6 58.23 36.55 -1.14
C ASP A 6 57.74 35.26 -0.45
N SER A 7 57.22 35.44 0.75
CA SER A 7 56.57 34.41 1.54
C SER A 7 55.22 34.06 0.93
N VAL A 8 55.06 32.86 0.36
CA VAL A 8 53.78 32.28 -0.01
C VAL A 8 53.09 31.81 1.28
N ALA A 9 52.05 32.54 1.69
CA ALA A 9 51.17 32.11 2.77
C ALA A 9 50.39 30.88 2.30
N LEU A 10 50.68 29.72 2.92
CA LEU A 10 49.83 28.54 2.82
C LEU A 10 48.49 28.86 3.51
N LEU A 11 47.46 29.01 2.71
CA LEU A 11 46.08 28.98 3.22
C LEU A 11 45.83 27.54 3.72
N GLU A 12 45.85 27.36 5.04
CA GLU A 12 45.33 26.18 5.68
C GLU A 12 43.82 26.11 5.33
N ASP A 13 43.46 25.10 4.55
CA ASP A 13 42.07 24.67 4.35
C ASP A 13 41.52 24.22 5.71
N VAL A 14 40.88 25.15 6.42
CA VAL A 14 40.10 24.81 7.60
C VAL A 14 38.92 24.00 7.14
N ALA A 15 39.03 22.67 7.17
CA ALA A 15 37.93 21.78 6.97
C ALA A 15 36.81 22.20 7.93
N GLN A 16 35.71 22.73 7.36
CA GLN A 16 34.51 23.01 8.14
C GLN A 16 34.09 21.70 8.82
N PRO A 17 33.75 21.72 10.12
CA PRO A 17 33.25 20.53 10.78
C PRO A 17 32.04 20.02 10.03
N ALA A 18 32.04 18.75 9.67
CA ALA A 18 30.92 18.09 8.98
C ALA A 18 29.67 18.39 9.80
N ALA A 19 28.68 19.03 9.18
CA ALA A 19 27.41 19.34 9.82
C ALA A 19 26.79 18.03 10.32
N THR A 20 26.31 18.01 11.56
CA THR A 20 25.65 16.83 12.13
C THR A 20 24.48 16.43 11.21
N PRO A 21 24.36 15.15 10.82
CA PRO A 21 23.25 14.70 9.97
C PRO A 21 21.91 15.11 10.55
N LYS A 22 21.00 15.64 9.72
CA LYS A 22 19.63 15.93 10.15
C LYS A 22 18.88 14.62 10.35
N LYS A 23 18.19 14.50 11.48
CA LYS A 23 17.31 13.37 11.78
C LYS A 23 15.93 13.61 11.19
N ILE A 24 15.45 12.69 10.37
CA ILE A 24 14.16 12.80 9.70
C ILE A 24 13.25 11.65 10.11
N GLY A 25 12.11 12.00 10.71
CA GLY A 25 11.03 11.07 11.04
C GLY A 25 10.01 10.99 9.90
N PHE A 26 9.48 9.79 9.66
CA PHE A 26 8.44 9.55 8.67
C PHE A 26 7.18 8.98 9.31
N VAL A 27 6.02 9.46 8.86
CA VAL A 27 4.72 8.82 9.06
C VAL A 27 4.13 8.55 7.69
N SER A 28 3.86 7.27 7.37
CA SER A 28 3.27 6.86 6.09
C SER A 28 1.85 6.38 6.32
N LEU A 29 0.88 7.03 5.68
CA LEU A 29 -0.53 6.71 5.77
C LEU A 29 -1.03 6.11 4.45
N GLY A 30 -2.10 5.32 4.53
CA GLY A 30 -2.83 4.82 3.38
C GLY A 30 -2.34 3.49 2.85
N CYS A 31 -2.15 3.36 1.54
CA CYS A 31 -1.99 2.09 0.85
C CYS A 31 -0.50 1.74 0.57
N PRO A 32 -0.20 0.48 0.18
CA PRO A 32 1.17 0.07 -0.19
C PRO A 32 1.84 0.93 -1.26
N LYS A 33 1.09 1.55 -2.18
CA LYS A 33 1.66 2.49 -3.16
C LYS A 33 2.24 3.73 -2.49
N ASN A 34 1.53 4.22 -1.46
CA ASN A 34 1.99 5.36 -0.67
C ASN A 34 3.20 5.00 0.21
N LEU A 35 3.24 3.77 0.73
CA LEU A 35 4.39 3.25 1.46
C LEU A 35 5.65 3.21 0.57
N VAL A 36 5.54 2.71 -0.67
CA VAL A 36 6.67 2.73 -1.62
C VAL A 36 7.12 4.16 -1.92
N ASP A 37 6.18 5.12 -2.03
CA ASP A 37 6.54 6.53 -2.20
C ASP A 37 7.33 7.07 -0.98
N SER A 38 6.94 6.68 0.25
CA SER A 38 7.71 7.02 1.46
C SER A 38 9.10 6.42 1.45
N GLU A 39 9.24 5.15 1.05
CA GLU A 39 10.53 4.46 0.97
C GLU A 39 11.47 5.09 -0.05
N VAL A 40 10.93 5.57 -1.19
CA VAL A 40 11.68 6.36 -2.18
C VAL A 40 12.13 7.68 -1.57
N MET A 41 11.23 8.44 -0.92
CA MET A 41 11.60 9.70 -0.25
C MET A 41 12.64 9.50 0.84
N MET A 42 12.52 8.46 1.66
CA MET A 42 13.53 8.10 2.67
C MET A 42 14.87 7.76 2.04
N GLY A 43 14.87 7.00 0.94
CA GLY A 43 16.08 6.66 0.19
C GLY A 43 16.81 7.90 -0.36
N LEU A 44 16.07 8.83 -0.97
CA LEU A 44 16.60 10.11 -1.47
C LEU A 44 17.20 10.94 -0.34
N LEU A 45 16.52 11.06 0.80
CA LEU A 45 16.99 11.83 1.95
C LEU A 45 18.22 11.20 2.59
N ALA A 46 18.25 9.88 2.73
CA ALA A 46 19.41 9.15 3.24
C ALA A 46 20.64 9.32 2.32
N GLN A 47 20.44 9.23 0.99
CA GLN A 47 21.50 9.53 0.01
C GLN A 47 21.96 11.00 0.10
N GLY A 48 21.06 11.92 0.43
CA GLY A 48 21.38 13.34 0.71
C GLY A 48 22.09 13.57 2.05
N GLY A 49 22.39 12.51 2.84
CA GLY A 49 23.12 12.60 4.11
C GLY A 49 22.22 12.76 5.34
N ALA A 50 20.90 12.48 5.24
CA ALA A 50 20.01 12.45 6.40
C ALA A 50 20.10 11.11 7.15
N GLU A 51 19.87 11.16 8.46
CA GLU A 51 19.61 9.99 9.31
C GLU A 51 18.10 9.79 9.44
N ILE A 52 17.57 8.63 9.05
CA ILE A 52 16.15 8.31 9.23
C ILE A 52 15.93 7.76 10.64
N THR A 53 14.97 8.34 11.37
CA THR A 53 14.61 7.94 12.73
C THR A 53 13.18 7.41 12.80
N PRO A 54 12.93 6.31 13.55
CA PRO A 54 11.57 5.79 13.73
C PRO A 54 10.73 6.60 14.73
N ARG A 55 11.35 7.52 15.49
CA ARG A 55 10.69 8.27 16.55
C ARG A 55 10.57 9.74 16.19
N ALA A 56 9.32 10.24 16.16
CA ALA A 56 9.04 11.63 15.83
C ALA A 56 9.66 12.64 16.81
N GLU A 57 9.77 12.26 18.10
CA GLU A 57 10.38 13.09 19.14
C GLU A 57 11.88 13.35 18.94
N ASP A 58 12.57 12.45 18.23
CA ASP A 58 14.01 12.58 17.94
C ASP A 58 14.27 13.31 16.61
N ALA A 59 13.24 13.58 15.83
CA ALA A 59 13.36 14.14 14.49
C ALA A 59 13.61 15.66 14.49
N ASP A 60 14.52 16.13 13.65
CA ASP A 60 14.68 17.53 13.29
C ASP A 60 13.69 17.97 12.19
N ILE A 61 13.29 17.01 11.34
CA ILE A 61 12.29 17.18 10.29
C ILE A 61 11.33 16.01 10.36
N ILE A 62 10.03 16.29 10.25
CA ILE A 62 8.99 15.26 10.17
C ILE A 62 8.33 15.31 8.80
N VAL A 63 8.20 14.16 8.15
CA VAL A 63 7.48 13.98 6.88
C VAL A 63 6.25 13.14 7.13
N VAL A 64 5.07 13.67 6.77
CA VAL A 64 3.80 12.94 6.82
C VAL A 64 3.36 12.67 5.39
N ASN A 65 3.46 11.42 4.95
CA ASN A 65 2.95 10.99 3.64
C ASN A 65 1.49 10.56 3.78
N THR A 66 0.59 11.29 3.12
CA THR A 66 -0.85 11.33 3.38
C THR A 66 -1.67 10.59 2.34
N CYS A 67 -2.85 10.13 2.75
CA CYS A 67 -3.87 9.56 1.89
C CYS A 67 -5.06 10.51 1.71
N SER A 68 -5.73 10.45 0.54
CA SER A 68 -6.91 11.27 0.23
C SER A 68 -7.96 10.50 -0.56
N PHE A 69 -7.98 9.15 -0.44
CA PHE A 69 -8.84 8.32 -1.27
C PHE A 69 -10.30 8.31 -0.82
N ILE A 70 -10.55 8.30 0.49
CA ILE A 70 -11.88 8.33 1.12
C ILE A 70 -11.89 9.30 2.29
N ASP A 71 -13.07 9.73 2.74
CA ASP A 71 -13.21 10.73 3.82
C ASP A 71 -12.51 10.34 5.11
N THR A 72 -12.58 9.07 5.51
CA THR A 72 -11.90 8.59 6.73
C THR A 72 -10.38 8.68 6.62
N ALA A 73 -9.81 8.40 5.45
CA ALA A 73 -8.37 8.51 5.22
C ALA A 73 -7.91 9.98 5.13
N LYS A 74 -8.77 10.87 4.64
CA LYS A 74 -8.52 12.33 4.68
C LYS A 74 -8.48 12.83 6.12
N GLN A 75 -9.47 12.42 6.94
CA GLN A 75 -9.53 12.80 8.35
C GLN A 75 -8.30 12.30 9.12
N GLU A 76 -7.95 11.02 8.95
CA GLU A 76 -6.74 10.44 9.54
C GLU A 76 -5.48 11.24 9.14
N SER A 77 -5.36 11.61 7.86
CA SER A 77 -4.23 12.41 7.38
C SER A 77 -4.16 13.78 8.04
N VAL A 78 -5.30 14.47 8.19
CA VAL A 78 -5.35 15.79 8.85
C VAL A 78 -5.02 15.67 10.34
N ASP A 79 -5.61 14.70 11.03
CA ASP A 79 -5.36 14.48 12.45
C ASP A 79 -3.89 14.16 12.72
N THR A 80 -3.27 13.31 11.88
CA THR A 80 -1.84 13.00 11.97
C THR A 80 -0.95 14.22 11.70
N ILE A 81 -1.29 15.05 10.71
CA ILE A 81 -0.54 16.30 10.46
C ILE A 81 -0.57 17.20 11.70
N LEU A 82 -1.75 17.37 12.32
CA LEU A 82 -1.90 18.21 13.53
C LEU A 82 -1.19 17.62 14.75
N GLU A 83 -1.19 16.29 14.90
CA GLU A 83 -0.41 15.60 15.94
C GLU A 83 1.10 15.82 15.74
N MET A 84 1.61 15.62 14.54
CA MET A 84 3.03 15.82 14.22
C MET A 84 3.45 17.29 14.32
N ALA A 85 2.55 18.24 14.06
CA ALA A 85 2.81 19.67 14.25
C ALA A 85 3.15 20.03 15.71
N GLN A 86 2.65 19.28 16.69
CA GLN A 86 2.95 19.50 18.11
C GLN A 86 4.44 19.33 18.39
N HIS A 87 5.18 18.49 17.67
CA HIS A 87 6.62 18.31 17.82
C HIS A 87 7.42 19.55 17.43
N LYS A 88 6.82 20.53 16.72
CA LYS A 88 7.48 21.83 16.45
C LYS A 88 7.40 22.78 17.65
N THR A 89 6.40 22.64 18.52
CA THR A 89 6.19 23.51 19.68
C THR A 89 6.72 22.92 20.98
N SER A 90 6.56 21.61 21.18
CA SER A 90 6.95 20.89 22.40
C SER A 90 8.11 19.91 22.21
N GLY A 91 8.55 19.67 20.98
CA GLY A 91 9.66 18.76 20.62
C GLY A 91 10.85 19.49 19.99
N ARG A 92 11.68 18.73 19.25
CA ARG A 92 12.85 19.29 18.57
C ARG A 92 12.63 19.53 17.07
N ALA A 93 11.50 19.13 16.51
CA ALA A 93 11.24 19.28 15.09
C ALA A 93 11.23 20.75 14.66
N GLN A 94 12.07 21.07 13.68
CA GLN A 94 12.18 22.41 13.11
C GLN A 94 11.30 22.57 11.86
N LYS A 95 10.94 21.43 11.22
CA LYS A 95 10.23 21.42 9.96
C LYS A 95 9.20 20.28 9.90
N LEU A 96 8.01 20.59 9.37
CA LEU A 96 6.96 19.65 9.05
C LEU A 96 6.70 19.68 7.55
N ILE A 97 6.87 18.55 6.88
CA ILE A 97 6.63 18.37 5.45
C ILE A 97 5.44 17.45 5.27
N VAL A 98 4.46 17.86 4.49
CA VAL A 98 3.31 17.03 4.13
C VAL A 98 3.47 16.54 2.70
N ALA A 99 3.36 15.23 2.47
CA ALA A 99 3.50 14.63 1.15
C ALA A 99 2.27 13.79 0.77
N GLY A 100 2.19 13.39 -0.49
CA GLY A 100 1.25 12.36 -0.96
C GLY A 100 -0.07 12.87 -1.52
N CYS A 101 -1.08 11.98 -1.50
CA CYS A 101 -2.35 12.19 -2.22
C CYS A 101 -3.17 13.37 -1.69
N LEU A 102 -3.08 13.72 -0.39
CA LEU A 102 -3.80 14.88 0.15
C LEU A 102 -3.25 16.19 -0.42
N VAL A 103 -1.94 16.24 -0.66
CA VAL A 103 -1.28 17.40 -1.28
C VAL A 103 -1.75 17.63 -2.71
N GLU A 104 -1.89 16.57 -3.51
CA GLU A 104 -2.42 16.70 -4.89
C GLU A 104 -3.81 17.34 -4.92
N ARG A 105 -4.59 17.12 -3.88
CA ARG A 105 -5.97 17.56 -3.83
C ARG A 105 -6.16 18.92 -3.14
N TYR A 106 -5.39 19.20 -2.10
CA TYR A 106 -5.63 20.31 -1.17
C TYR A 106 -4.34 21.10 -0.85
N ARG A 107 -3.40 21.20 -1.79
CA ARG A 107 -2.10 21.88 -1.61
C ARG A 107 -2.23 23.28 -1.00
N ASN A 108 -3.03 24.12 -1.63
CA ASN A 108 -3.20 25.52 -1.22
C ASN A 108 -3.92 25.63 0.15
N GLU A 109 -4.84 24.72 0.42
CA GLU A 109 -5.59 24.72 1.66
C GLU A 109 -4.75 24.22 2.83
N ILE A 110 -3.91 23.21 2.62
CA ILE A 110 -2.95 22.75 3.63
C ILE A 110 -2.07 23.92 4.03
N GLN A 111 -1.44 24.61 3.07
CA GLN A 111 -0.54 25.72 3.34
C GLN A 111 -1.24 26.93 3.98
N LYS A 112 -2.51 27.15 3.63
CA LYS A 112 -3.27 28.29 4.17
C LYS A 112 -3.83 28.03 5.57
N ASN A 113 -4.32 26.80 5.84
CA ASN A 113 -5.10 26.49 7.04
C ASN A 113 -4.28 25.76 8.12
N ILE A 114 -3.09 25.26 7.79
CA ILE A 114 -2.17 24.63 8.73
C ILE A 114 -0.80 25.32 8.62
N PRO A 115 -0.62 26.49 9.29
CA PRO A 115 0.59 27.28 9.18
C PRO A 115 1.84 26.60 9.72
N GLU A 116 1.69 25.51 10.48
CA GLU A 116 2.78 24.68 10.96
C GLU A 116 3.46 23.86 9.87
N VAL A 117 2.80 23.68 8.71
CA VAL A 117 3.36 22.96 7.55
C VAL A 117 4.32 23.87 6.78
N ASP A 118 5.60 23.52 6.74
CA ASP A 118 6.64 24.31 6.11
C ASP A 118 6.78 24.03 4.61
N ALA A 119 6.46 22.82 4.17
CA ALA A 119 6.55 22.44 2.76
C ALA A 119 5.55 21.31 2.41
N VAL A 120 5.19 21.23 1.13
CA VAL A 120 4.31 20.20 0.59
C VAL A 120 4.92 19.54 -0.65
N VAL A 121 4.74 18.21 -0.81
CA VAL A 121 5.29 17.41 -1.91
C VAL A 121 4.17 16.53 -2.49
N GLY A 122 3.82 16.71 -3.75
CA GLY A 122 2.81 15.91 -4.44
C GLY A 122 3.30 14.50 -4.81
N THR A 123 2.38 13.65 -5.27
CA THR A 123 2.71 12.27 -5.69
C THR A 123 3.58 12.23 -6.95
N GLY A 124 3.53 13.28 -7.77
CA GLY A 124 4.37 13.46 -8.95
C GLY A 124 5.70 14.17 -8.71
N GLU A 125 6.03 14.49 -7.47
CA GLU A 125 7.12 15.41 -7.12
C GLU A 125 8.08 14.83 -6.06
N LEU A 126 8.18 13.50 -5.93
CA LEU A 126 8.94 12.85 -4.83
C LEU A 126 10.39 13.31 -4.73
N GLU A 127 11.04 13.65 -5.85
CA GLU A 127 12.42 14.18 -5.87
C GLU A 127 12.55 15.55 -5.18
N GLN A 128 11.47 16.33 -5.13
CA GLN A 128 11.45 17.62 -4.44
C GLN A 128 11.57 17.49 -2.91
N ILE A 129 11.50 16.29 -2.37
CA ILE A 129 11.65 16.05 -0.93
C ILE A 129 13.00 16.58 -0.40
N LEU A 130 14.07 16.49 -1.19
CA LEU A 130 15.39 17.05 -0.83
C LEU A 130 15.31 18.56 -0.66
N THR A 131 14.73 19.27 -1.62
CA THR A 131 14.52 20.72 -1.56
C THR A 131 13.61 21.10 -0.39
N ALA A 132 12.52 20.37 -0.20
CA ALA A 132 11.58 20.57 0.92
C ALA A 132 12.28 20.40 2.28
N ALA A 133 13.20 19.45 2.41
CA ALA A 133 14.02 19.26 3.60
C ALA A 133 15.16 20.30 3.76
N GLY A 134 15.40 21.13 2.75
CA GLY A 134 16.54 22.08 2.72
C GLY A 134 17.87 21.36 2.56
N MET A 135 17.90 20.30 1.77
CA MET A 135 19.08 19.49 1.43
C MET A 135 19.39 19.64 -0.07
N VAL A 136 20.65 19.49 -0.41
CA VAL A 136 21.13 19.55 -1.80
C VAL A 136 21.26 18.11 -2.31
N PRO A 137 20.82 17.76 -3.53
CA PRO A 137 21.08 16.45 -4.11
C PRO A 137 22.59 16.14 -4.11
N SER A 138 22.99 14.99 -3.56
CA SER A 138 24.39 14.56 -3.63
C SER A 138 24.62 13.80 -4.93
N ASN A 139 25.78 14.06 -5.59
CA ASN A 139 26.19 13.33 -6.80
C ASN A 139 26.87 11.98 -6.49
N ALA A 140 26.77 11.47 -5.26
CA ALA A 140 27.44 10.24 -4.85
C ALA A 140 26.66 9.01 -5.37
N ALA A 141 27.28 8.29 -6.28
CA ALA A 141 26.82 7.00 -6.79
C ALA A 141 27.16 5.89 -5.79
N GLU A 142 26.42 5.78 -4.70
CA GLU A 142 26.45 4.60 -3.82
C GLU A 142 25.18 3.77 -4.00
N SER A 143 25.28 2.47 -3.67
CA SER A 143 24.22 1.48 -3.88
C SER A 143 22.84 2.01 -3.49
N PRO A 144 21.82 1.97 -4.40
CA PRO A 144 20.54 2.63 -4.19
C PRO A 144 19.62 1.97 -3.14
N PHE A 145 20.05 0.90 -2.48
CA PHE A 145 19.24 0.17 -1.52
C PHE A 145 19.94 -0.05 -0.19
N VAL A 146 19.30 0.37 0.89
CA VAL A 146 19.66 0.03 2.26
C VAL A 146 18.44 -0.55 2.94
N ILE A 147 18.58 -1.73 3.54
CA ILE A 147 17.54 -2.32 4.40
C ILE A 147 17.88 -1.95 5.84
N LEU A 148 17.09 -1.07 6.44
CA LEU A 148 17.09 -0.85 7.88
C LEU A 148 16.16 -1.89 8.50
N GLY A 149 16.69 -2.86 9.22
CA GLY A 149 15.88 -3.92 9.81
C GLY A 149 14.89 -3.41 10.86
N GLY A 150 13.63 -3.67 10.62
CA GLY A 150 12.50 -3.36 11.50
C GLY A 150 11.57 -2.29 10.93
N PRO A 151 10.31 -2.20 11.39
CA PRO A 151 9.36 -1.20 10.93
C PRO A 151 9.82 0.18 11.37
N LEU A 152 10.30 0.98 10.43
CA LEU A 152 10.68 2.40 10.64
C LEU A 152 9.47 3.33 10.69
N ILE A 153 8.33 2.83 10.27
CA ILE A 153 7.09 3.59 10.17
C ILE A 153 6.06 2.86 11.03
N PRO A 154 5.40 3.53 11.99
CA PRO A 154 4.23 2.96 12.60
C PRO A 154 3.22 2.64 11.49
N SER A 155 3.00 1.37 11.19
CA SER A 155 1.90 0.95 10.35
C SER A 155 0.62 1.24 11.14
N VAL A 156 -0.03 2.37 10.85
CA VAL A 156 -1.40 2.54 11.26
C VAL A 156 -2.19 1.60 10.36
N GLY A 157 -2.34 0.37 10.85
CA GLY A 157 -3.05 -0.68 10.16
C GLY A 157 -4.46 -0.20 9.87
N MET A 158 -4.99 -0.50 8.68
CA MET A 158 -6.42 -0.44 8.37
C MET A 158 -7.21 -1.49 9.19
N SER A 159 -6.80 -1.76 10.41
CA SER A 159 -7.58 -2.52 11.37
C SER A 159 -8.72 -1.63 11.85
N GLY A 160 -9.93 -2.00 11.50
CA GLY A 160 -11.16 -1.35 11.94
C GLY A 160 -11.39 -1.45 13.45
N THR A 161 -10.49 -0.93 14.25
CA THR A 161 -10.72 -0.68 15.66
C THR A 161 -11.38 0.67 15.79
N SER A 162 -12.68 0.66 16.14
CA SER A 162 -13.46 1.79 16.57
C SER A 162 -12.73 2.52 17.69
N ARG A 163 -12.08 3.64 17.39
CA ARG A 163 -11.73 4.64 18.41
C ARG A 163 -13.04 5.22 18.99
N PRO A 164 -13.08 5.59 20.27
CA PRO A 164 -14.25 6.21 20.86
C PRO A 164 -14.60 7.52 20.12
N GLU A 165 -15.89 7.71 19.87
CA GLU A 165 -16.45 8.94 19.31
C GLU A 165 -16.17 10.12 20.24
N GLY A 166 -15.08 10.82 20.02
CA GLY A 166 -14.76 12.10 20.62
C GLY A 166 -14.55 13.13 19.52
N ASP A 167 -15.41 14.13 19.47
CA ASP A 167 -15.35 15.41 18.74
C ASP A 167 -14.58 15.50 17.40
N ALA A 168 -14.78 14.54 16.50
CA ALA A 168 -14.25 14.56 15.12
C ALA A 168 -14.92 15.62 14.21
N ARG A 169 -15.86 16.42 14.73
CA ARG A 169 -16.64 17.39 13.92
C ARG A 169 -15.95 18.73 13.70
N GLU A 170 -14.99 19.11 14.55
CA GLU A 170 -14.34 20.42 14.42
C GLU A 170 -13.17 20.43 13.41
N SER A 171 -12.43 19.33 13.24
CA SER A 171 -11.30 19.29 12.32
C SER A 171 -11.71 19.12 10.85
N ALA A 172 -12.80 18.42 10.56
CA ALA A 172 -13.34 18.26 9.20
C ALA A 172 -13.84 19.57 8.58
N GLY A 173 -14.14 20.60 9.38
CA GLY A 173 -14.54 21.91 8.91
C GLY A 173 -13.41 22.79 8.35
N ARG A 174 -12.15 22.37 8.49
CA ARG A 174 -10.99 23.17 8.02
C ARG A 174 -10.79 23.13 6.50
N PHE A 175 -11.28 22.09 5.82
CA PHE A 175 -11.23 22.00 4.36
C PHE A 175 -12.64 22.22 3.80
N SER A 176 -12.84 23.34 3.11
CA SER A 176 -14.13 23.63 2.48
C SER A 176 -14.34 22.71 1.29
N LYS A 177 -15.55 22.17 1.14
CA LYS A 177 -15.92 21.35 -0.04
C LYS A 177 -15.85 22.08 -1.38
N GLN A 178 -15.61 23.39 -1.37
CA GLN A 178 -15.59 24.27 -2.54
C GLN A 178 -14.19 24.63 -3.06
N ALA A 179 -13.12 24.13 -2.46
CA ALA A 179 -11.78 24.65 -2.73
C ALA A 179 -11.02 23.90 -3.83
N TRP A 180 -11.60 22.85 -4.39
CA TRP A 180 -10.97 22.15 -5.50
C TRP A 180 -11.43 22.78 -6.83
N ASP A 181 -10.58 23.60 -7.43
CA ASP A 181 -10.87 24.32 -8.68
C ASP A 181 -10.70 23.47 -9.95
N GLY A 182 -10.43 22.17 -9.82
CA GLY A 182 -10.47 21.19 -10.91
C GLY A 182 -9.51 21.43 -12.08
N ALA A 183 -8.61 22.39 -11.97
CA ALA A 183 -7.67 22.72 -13.02
C ALA A 183 -6.55 21.67 -13.08
N LEU A 184 -6.77 20.64 -13.88
CA LEU A 184 -5.81 19.56 -14.18
C LEU A 184 -4.78 20.04 -15.22
N ALA A 185 -4.05 21.12 -14.93
CA ALA A 185 -3.04 21.59 -15.87
C ALA A 185 -1.89 20.58 -16.02
N ASP A 186 -1.49 19.92 -14.90
CA ASP A 186 -0.40 18.94 -14.91
C ASP A 186 -0.73 17.73 -14.02
N LEU A 187 -1.18 16.63 -14.63
CA LEU A 187 -1.37 15.37 -13.93
C LEU A 187 -0.02 14.82 -13.47
N PRO A 188 0.05 14.18 -12.28
CA PRO A 188 1.26 13.51 -11.81
C PRO A 188 1.79 12.52 -12.85
N ASN A 189 3.08 12.62 -13.18
CA ASN A 189 3.73 11.78 -14.19
C ASN A 189 4.99 11.05 -13.67
N TYR A 190 5.40 11.27 -12.43
CA TYR A 190 6.56 10.61 -11.84
C TYR A 190 6.33 9.12 -11.65
N LEU A 191 7.35 8.33 -11.94
CA LEU A 191 7.42 6.90 -11.65
C LEU A 191 8.89 6.54 -11.45
N TYR A 192 9.24 6.04 -10.27
CA TYR A 192 10.60 5.63 -9.94
C TYR A 192 11.05 4.41 -10.76
N ASP A 193 12.34 4.21 -10.86
CA ASP A 193 12.95 3.06 -11.50
C ASP A 193 13.95 2.32 -10.58
N ASP A 194 14.66 1.35 -11.12
CA ASP A 194 15.63 0.57 -10.37
C ASP A 194 16.90 1.34 -9.98
N THR A 195 17.15 2.51 -10.51
CA THR A 195 18.26 3.38 -10.13
C THR A 195 17.90 4.33 -9.00
N THR A 196 16.60 4.49 -8.72
CA THR A 196 16.10 5.38 -7.67
C THR A 196 16.43 4.82 -6.28
N PRO A 197 17.05 5.59 -5.38
CA PRO A 197 17.31 5.17 -4.00
C PRO A 197 16.01 4.82 -3.28
N ARG A 198 16.02 3.75 -2.52
CA ARG A 198 14.86 3.30 -1.75
C ARG A 198 15.29 2.68 -0.43
N LEU A 199 14.70 3.12 0.66
CA LEU A 199 14.91 2.60 2.00
C LEU A 199 13.68 1.83 2.45
N LEU A 200 13.78 0.50 2.58
CA LEU A 200 12.62 -0.34 2.91
C LEU A 200 12.15 -0.10 4.35
N ALA A 201 10.84 0.03 4.49
CA ALA A 201 10.12 0.12 5.76
C ALA A 201 9.29 -1.14 6.07
N THR A 202 9.27 -2.11 5.15
CA THR A 202 8.66 -3.43 5.33
C THR A 202 9.59 -4.37 6.12
N PRO A 203 9.09 -5.51 6.65
CA PRO A 203 9.95 -6.57 7.17
C PRO A 203 11.01 -6.99 6.16
N LYS A 204 12.20 -7.39 6.64
CA LYS A 204 13.35 -7.72 5.77
C LYS A 204 13.03 -8.80 4.73
N SER A 205 12.10 -9.68 5.02
CA SER A 205 11.74 -10.82 4.18
C SER A 205 10.73 -10.50 3.08
N SER A 206 10.04 -9.36 3.13
CA SER A 206 9.04 -8.99 2.12
C SER A 206 9.12 -7.54 1.67
N ALA A 207 8.82 -7.28 0.39
CA ALA A 207 8.82 -5.95 -0.17
C ALA A 207 7.71 -5.77 -1.21
N TYR A 208 7.15 -4.57 -1.27
CA TYR A 208 6.29 -4.17 -2.38
C TYR A 208 7.12 -3.66 -3.55
N ILE A 209 6.74 -4.00 -4.77
CA ILE A 209 7.29 -3.40 -5.99
C ILE A 209 6.16 -2.75 -6.77
N LYS A 210 6.21 -1.45 -6.92
CA LYS A 210 5.25 -0.72 -7.74
C LYS A 210 5.64 -0.90 -9.21
N ILE A 211 4.82 -1.65 -9.95
CA ILE A 211 5.06 -1.98 -11.37
C ILE A 211 4.40 -1.00 -12.33
N ALA A 212 3.40 -0.27 -11.87
CA ALA A 212 2.69 0.74 -12.64
C ALA A 212 2.15 1.83 -11.71
N GLU A 213 1.86 3.01 -12.27
CA GLU A 213 1.26 4.15 -11.59
C GLU A 213 0.15 4.76 -12.44
N GLY A 214 -0.88 5.33 -11.77
CA GLY A 214 -2.02 5.93 -12.45
C GLY A 214 -3.06 4.91 -12.95
N CYS A 215 -4.17 5.41 -13.49
CA CYS A 215 -5.27 4.54 -13.94
C CYS A 215 -6.15 5.25 -14.97
N ASP A 216 -6.47 4.58 -16.07
CA ASP A 216 -7.34 5.11 -17.14
C ASP A 216 -8.78 4.55 -17.07
N HIS A 217 -9.11 3.73 -16.07
CA HIS A 217 -10.45 3.19 -15.91
C HIS A 217 -11.48 4.29 -15.59
N PRO A 218 -12.68 4.25 -16.21
CA PRO A 218 -13.69 5.30 -16.07
C PRO A 218 -14.54 5.21 -14.81
N CYS A 219 -14.12 4.45 -13.79
CA CYS A 219 -14.89 4.17 -12.57
C CYS A 219 -15.48 5.46 -11.96
N ALA A 220 -16.81 5.50 -11.80
CA ALA A 220 -17.50 6.74 -11.44
C ALA A 220 -17.20 7.21 -9.99
N PHE A 221 -16.89 6.29 -9.10
CA PHE A 221 -16.59 6.55 -7.68
C PHE A 221 -15.13 6.92 -7.41
N CYS A 222 -14.25 6.84 -8.40
CA CYS A 222 -12.80 6.87 -8.18
C CYS A 222 -12.18 8.19 -8.66
N ILE A 223 -11.31 8.75 -7.81
CA ILE A 223 -10.57 9.98 -8.06
C ILE A 223 -9.09 9.72 -8.40
N ILE A 224 -8.67 8.48 -8.43
CA ILE A 224 -7.25 8.11 -8.67
C ILE A 224 -6.65 8.73 -9.94
N PRO A 225 -7.33 8.80 -11.10
CA PRO A 225 -6.75 9.44 -12.28
C PRO A 225 -6.30 10.88 -12.05
N GLN A 226 -6.95 11.58 -11.13
CA GLN A 226 -6.60 12.96 -10.76
C GLN A 226 -5.45 13.02 -9.75
N LEU A 227 -5.37 12.04 -8.84
CA LEU A 227 -4.34 11.99 -7.79
C LEU A 227 -3.03 11.35 -8.24
N ARG A 228 -3.09 10.44 -9.24
CA ARG A 228 -1.96 9.60 -9.65
C ARG A 228 -1.67 9.67 -11.15
N GLY A 229 -2.45 10.44 -11.89
CA GLY A 229 -2.31 10.61 -13.32
C GLY A 229 -2.80 9.43 -14.16
N LYS A 230 -2.44 9.47 -15.44
CA LYS A 230 -2.73 8.41 -16.41
C LYS A 230 -1.93 7.16 -16.11
N PHE A 231 -2.46 6.01 -16.56
CA PHE A 231 -1.77 4.73 -16.43
C PHE A 231 -0.42 4.76 -17.16
N ARG A 232 0.62 4.30 -16.47
CA ARG A 232 1.96 4.13 -17.00
C ARG A 232 2.68 2.98 -16.29
N SER A 233 3.26 2.08 -17.07
CA SER A 233 4.02 0.94 -16.58
C SER A 233 5.50 1.28 -16.40
N ARG A 234 6.12 0.70 -15.41
CA ARG A 234 7.58 0.65 -15.31
C ARG A 234 8.15 -0.29 -16.38
N ARG A 235 9.35 -0.01 -16.83
CA ARG A 235 10.06 -0.88 -17.76
C ARG A 235 10.26 -2.26 -17.17
N PHE A 236 10.07 -3.28 -17.99
CA PHE A 236 10.15 -4.68 -17.59
C PHE A 236 11.48 -5.01 -16.89
N GLU A 237 12.60 -4.62 -17.51
CA GLU A 237 13.95 -4.86 -17.01
C GLU A 237 14.19 -4.14 -15.67
N SER A 238 13.64 -2.95 -15.50
CA SER A 238 13.75 -2.19 -14.26
C SER A 238 13.06 -2.91 -13.09
N VAL A 239 11.87 -3.46 -13.30
CA VAL A 239 11.16 -4.23 -12.26
C VAL A 239 11.95 -5.50 -11.89
N VAL A 240 12.47 -6.22 -12.90
CA VAL A 240 13.27 -7.43 -12.68
C VAL A 240 14.59 -7.11 -11.96
N ALA A 241 15.26 -6.00 -12.32
CA ALA A 241 16.50 -5.58 -11.68
C ALA A 241 16.29 -5.22 -10.20
N GLU A 242 15.21 -4.50 -9.89
CA GLU A 242 14.83 -4.19 -8.50
C GLU A 242 14.56 -5.47 -7.70
N ALA A 243 13.73 -6.38 -8.24
CA ALA A 243 13.41 -7.64 -7.57
C ALA A 243 14.67 -8.49 -7.25
N ARG A 244 15.63 -8.55 -8.18
CA ARG A 244 16.90 -9.25 -7.95
C ARG A 244 17.71 -8.62 -6.83
N ARG A 245 17.83 -7.29 -6.80
CA ARG A 245 18.54 -6.60 -5.73
C ARG A 245 17.89 -6.82 -4.36
N LEU A 246 16.56 -6.73 -4.30
CA LEU A 246 15.82 -7.03 -3.08
C LEU A 246 16.05 -8.47 -2.60
N ALA A 247 16.00 -9.43 -3.51
CA ALA A 247 16.25 -10.85 -3.21
C ALA A 247 17.68 -11.09 -2.69
N GLN A 248 18.69 -10.48 -3.31
CA GLN A 248 20.10 -10.52 -2.86
C GLN A 248 20.30 -9.92 -1.46
N GLN A 249 19.44 -8.99 -1.05
CA GLN A 249 19.44 -8.38 0.28
C GLN A 249 18.64 -9.17 1.33
N GLY A 250 18.06 -10.31 0.95
CA GLY A 250 17.35 -11.20 1.86
C GLY A 250 15.83 -11.17 1.75
N VAL A 251 15.24 -10.38 0.84
CA VAL A 251 13.81 -10.42 0.56
C VAL A 251 13.45 -11.78 -0.04
N ARG A 252 12.43 -12.43 0.51
CA ARG A 252 11.91 -13.73 0.10
C ARG A 252 10.57 -13.66 -0.61
N GLU A 253 9.80 -12.62 -0.32
CA GLU A 253 8.51 -12.33 -0.99
C GLU A 253 8.54 -10.95 -1.63
N VAL A 254 8.12 -10.87 -2.90
CA VAL A 254 7.80 -9.61 -3.56
C VAL A 254 6.33 -9.54 -3.91
N THR A 255 5.68 -8.43 -3.57
CA THR A 255 4.29 -8.16 -3.90
C THR A 255 4.21 -7.04 -4.92
N LEU A 256 3.77 -7.38 -6.14
CA LEU A 256 3.61 -6.43 -7.23
C LEU A 256 2.34 -5.59 -7.02
N ILE A 257 2.48 -4.27 -7.08
CA ILE A 257 1.39 -3.33 -6.88
C ILE A 257 1.30 -2.27 -7.98
N GLY A 258 0.12 -1.73 -8.14
CA GLY A 258 -0.26 -0.64 -9.04
C GLY A 258 -1.71 -0.25 -8.73
N GLN A 259 -2.32 0.62 -9.51
CA GLN A 259 -3.77 0.86 -9.43
C GLN A 259 -4.56 -0.21 -10.19
N ASP A 260 -3.94 -0.75 -11.23
CA ASP A 260 -4.34 -1.95 -11.96
C ASP A 260 -3.08 -2.67 -12.44
N THR A 261 -2.77 -3.81 -11.84
CA THR A 261 -1.58 -4.60 -12.21
C THR A 261 -1.80 -5.43 -13.47
N THR A 262 -3.05 -5.73 -13.81
CA THR A 262 -3.39 -6.57 -14.98
C THR A 262 -3.21 -5.86 -16.31
N CYS A 263 -3.17 -4.51 -16.33
CA CYS A 263 -2.84 -3.71 -17.51
C CYS A 263 -1.34 -3.50 -17.72
N TYR A 264 -0.48 -4.07 -16.87
CA TYR A 264 0.97 -3.88 -16.97
C TYR A 264 1.51 -4.20 -18.36
N GLY A 265 2.24 -3.24 -18.93
CA GLY A 265 2.88 -3.35 -20.24
C GLY A 265 2.01 -2.99 -21.43
N GLU A 266 0.69 -2.83 -21.28
CA GLU A 266 -0.20 -2.49 -22.41
C GLU A 266 0.17 -1.15 -23.05
N ASP A 267 0.62 -0.17 -22.26
CA ASP A 267 1.00 1.18 -22.70
C ASP A 267 2.25 1.22 -23.58
N PHE A 268 3.09 0.19 -23.53
CA PHE A 268 4.22 0.00 -24.46
C PHE A 268 4.09 -1.24 -25.34
N GLY A 269 2.87 -1.77 -25.51
CA GLY A 269 2.53 -2.84 -26.46
C GLY A 269 2.93 -4.26 -26.05
N LEU A 270 3.22 -4.49 -24.77
CA LEU A 270 3.54 -5.83 -24.25
C LEU A 270 2.23 -6.57 -23.93
N LYS A 271 1.90 -7.56 -24.75
CA LYS A 271 0.75 -8.44 -24.51
C LYS A 271 1.03 -9.38 -23.34
N ASP A 272 0.03 -9.61 -22.49
CA ASP A 272 0.12 -10.49 -21.30
C ASP A 272 1.30 -10.10 -20.37
N GLY A 273 1.60 -8.80 -20.26
CA GLY A 273 2.79 -8.28 -19.59
C GLY A 273 2.93 -8.73 -18.14
N LEU A 274 1.83 -8.76 -17.36
CA LEU A 274 1.85 -9.25 -15.97
C LEU A 274 2.25 -10.74 -15.93
N ALA A 275 1.68 -11.58 -16.78
CA ALA A 275 2.00 -13.01 -16.80
C ALA A 275 3.49 -13.26 -17.13
N LEU A 276 4.02 -12.53 -18.12
CA LEU A 276 5.44 -12.59 -18.47
C LEU A 276 6.34 -12.10 -17.34
N LEU A 277 5.92 -11.06 -16.62
CA LEU A 277 6.67 -10.52 -15.50
C LEU A 277 6.70 -11.52 -14.33
N LEU A 278 5.57 -12.12 -13.97
CA LEU A 278 5.47 -13.16 -12.93
C LEU A 278 6.38 -14.35 -13.25
N ASP A 279 6.34 -14.85 -14.50
CA ASP A 279 7.19 -15.94 -14.96
C ASP A 279 8.67 -15.59 -14.84
N ARG A 280 9.05 -14.36 -15.22
CA ARG A 280 10.44 -13.89 -15.12
C ARG A 280 10.91 -13.72 -13.67
N LEU A 281 10.07 -13.22 -12.78
CA LEU A 281 10.38 -13.06 -11.36
C LEU A 281 10.49 -14.41 -10.64
N ALA A 282 9.67 -15.39 -11.02
CA ALA A 282 9.75 -16.76 -10.48
C ALA A 282 11.10 -17.46 -10.77
N GLN A 283 11.86 -16.98 -11.79
CA GLN A 283 13.20 -17.47 -12.11
C GLN A 283 14.32 -16.91 -11.20
N ILE A 284 14.00 -16.00 -10.27
CA ILE A 284 14.96 -15.50 -9.28
C ILE A 284 15.02 -16.53 -8.15
N ASP A 285 16.21 -17.15 -7.96
CA ASP A 285 16.38 -18.30 -7.07
C ASP A 285 16.06 -17.98 -5.60
N GLU A 286 16.47 -16.82 -5.14
CA GLU A 286 16.33 -16.38 -3.75
C GLU A 286 14.87 -16.04 -3.36
N LEU A 287 14.00 -15.72 -4.34
CA LEU A 287 12.58 -15.50 -4.08
C LEU A 287 11.86 -16.82 -3.86
N ARG A 288 10.98 -16.83 -2.88
CA ARG A 288 10.06 -17.94 -2.56
C ARG A 288 8.64 -17.62 -2.99
N TRP A 289 8.19 -16.36 -2.82
CA TRP A 289 6.87 -15.92 -3.20
C TRP A 289 6.91 -14.67 -4.08
N VAL A 290 6.12 -14.73 -5.15
CA VAL A 290 5.80 -13.61 -6.03
C VAL A 290 4.29 -13.44 -6.03
N ARG A 291 3.81 -12.32 -5.53
CA ARG A 291 2.40 -11.99 -5.41
C ARG A 291 2.08 -10.74 -6.23
N PHE A 292 0.83 -10.59 -6.64
CA PHE A 292 0.33 -9.33 -7.18
C PHE A 292 -1.03 -8.99 -6.55
N LEU A 293 -1.35 -7.70 -6.48
CA LEU A 293 -2.61 -7.18 -5.97
C LEU A 293 -3.27 -6.29 -7.02
N TYR A 294 -4.54 -5.96 -6.82
CA TYR A 294 -5.30 -5.00 -7.62
C TYR A 294 -5.52 -5.43 -9.08
N ALA A 295 -6.00 -6.67 -9.28
CA ALA A 295 -6.40 -7.15 -10.60
C ALA A 295 -7.74 -6.54 -11.04
N TYR A 296 -7.84 -6.14 -12.31
CA TYR A 296 -9.11 -5.70 -12.88
C TYR A 296 -9.88 -6.91 -13.46
N PRO A 297 -11.16 -7.12 -13.11
CA PRO A 297 -11.87 -8.37 -13.41
C PRO A 297 -11.83 -8.79 -14.89
N ASN A 298 -12.00 -7.82 -15.79
CA ASN A 298 -12.07 -8.07 -17.23
C ASN A 298 -10.69 -8.25 -17.91
N LYS A 299 -9.60 -8.17 -17.13
CA LYS A 299 -8.22 -8.28 -17.59
C LYS A 299 -7.52 -9.56 -17.12
N ILE A 300 -8.22 -10.42 -16.39
CA ILE A 300 -7.69 -11.72 -15.98
C ILE A 300 -7.73 -12.67 -17.18
N THR A 301 -6.58 -12.84 -17.85
CA THR A 301 -6.44 -13.64 -19.07
C THR A 301 -6.20 -15.12 -18.75
N GLY A 302 -6.48 -16.01 -19.72
CA GLY A 302 -6.14 -17.44 -19.58
C GLY A 302 -4.61 -17.63 -19.39
N LYS A 303 -3.78 -16.81 -20.05
CA LYS A 303 -2.31 -16.86 -19.89
C LYS A 303 -1.89 -16.52 -18.44
N LEU A 304 -2.53 -15.52 -17.83
CA LEU A 304 -2.26 -15.19 -16.43
C LEU A 304 -2.60 -16.36 -15.49
N LEU A 305 -3.77 -17.00 -15.68
CA LEU A 305 -4.17 -18.15 -14.87
C LEU A 305 -3.23 -19.34 -15.04
N GLU A 306 -2.83 -19.62 -16.29
CA GLU A 306 -1.83 -20.65 -16.61
C GLU A 306 -0.49 -20.37 -15.91
N THR A 307 -0.01 -19.13 -15.96
CA THR A 307 1.25 -18.73 -15.30
C THR A 307 1.20 -18.91 -13.80
N ILE A 308 0.10 -18.54 -13.15
CA ILE A 308 -0.08 -18.73 -11.70
C ILE A 308 -0.09 -20.24 -11.37
N ALA A 309 -0.84 -21.04 -12.14
CA ALA A 309 -0.96 -22.47 -11.88
C ALA A 309 0.33 -23.26 -12.14
N ALA A 310 1.20 -22.77 -13.05
CA ALA A 310 2.40 -23.46 -13.48
C ALA A 310 3.65 -23.13 -12.64
N ASN A 311 3.61 -22.10 -11.80
CA ASN A 311 4.79 -21.61 -11.07
C ASN A 311 4.58 -21.70 -9.56
N ASP A 312 5.28 -22.59 -8.88
CA ASP A 312 5.20 -22.79 -7.42
C ASP A 312 5.62 -21.56 -6.60
N LYS A 313 6.37 -20.62 -7.19
CA LYS A 313 6.76 -19.37 -6.54
C LYS A 313 5.72 -18.27 -6.70
N VAL A 314 4.80 -18.37 -7.67
CA VAL A 314 3.70 -17.43 -7.83
C VAL A 314 2.57 -17.84 -6.92
N CYS A 315 2.25 -17.01 -5.92
CA CYS A 315 1.22 -17.33 -4.95
C CYS A 315 -0.12 -17.63 -5.63
N SER A 316 -0.77 -18.72 -5.24
CA SER A 316 -2.14 -19.06 -5.64
C SER A 316 -3.14 -18.09 -4.98
N TYR A 317 -3.00 -16.82 -5.29
CA TYR A 317 -3.72 -15.71 -4.67
C TYR A 317 -4.10 -14.65 -5.72
N ILE A 318 -5.38 -14.31 -5.80
CA ILE A 318 -5.87 -13.24 -6.70
C ILE A 318 -6.70 -12.24 -5.89
N ASP A 319 -6.25 -10.98 -5.86
CA ASP A 319 -7.02 -9.84 -5.37
C ASP A 319 -7.72 -9.15 -6.55
N VAL A 320 -9.05 -9.30 -6.60
CA VAL A 320 -9.88 -8.79 -7.69
C VAL A 320 -11.05 -7.98 -7.15
N PRO A 321 -10.92 -6.63 -7.01
CA PRO A 321 -11.98 -5.77 -6.52
C PRO A 321 -13.17 -5.72 -7.48
N LEU A 322 -14.26 -6.42 -7.17
CA LEU A 322 -15.48 -6.50 -8.01
C LEU A 322 -16.39 -5.29 -7.83
N GLN A 323 -16.35 -4.65 -6.69
CA GLN A 323 -17.05 -3.42 -6.28
C GLN A 323 -18.54 -3.61 -5.99
N HIS A 324 -19.29 -4.38 -6.79
CA HIS A 324 -20.69 -4.75 -6.61
C HIS A 324 -21.03 -6.01 -7.41
N ALA A 325 -22.25 -6.55 -7.25
CA ALA A 325 -22.74 -7.70 -8.02
C ALA A 325 -24.00 -7.36 -8.86
N SER A 326 -24.77 -6.31 -8.49
CA SER A 326 -25.92 -5.87 -9.29
C SER A 326 -25.47 -5.23 -10.60
N PRO A 327 -25.98 -5.68 -11.77
CA PRO A 327 -25.67 -5.08 -13.07
C PRO A 327 -26.04 -3.59 -13.14
N ASP A 328 -27.14 -3.19 -12.50
CA ASP A 328 -27.62 -1.81 -12.50
C ASP A 328 -26.67 -0.88 -11.74
N VAL A 329 -26.19 -1.31 -10.58
CA VAL A 329 -25.20 -0.56 -9.78
C VAL A 329 -23.86 -0.53 -10.50
N LEU A 330 -23.37 -1.65 -11.03
CA LEU A 330 -22.12 -1.72 -11.78
C LEU A 330 -22.13 -0.83 -13.02
N LYS A 331 -23.26 -0.75 -13.74
CA LYS A 331 -23.44 0.16 -14.87
C LYS A 331 -23.29 1.63 -14.43
N ARG A 332 -23.91 2.01 -13.29
CA ARG A 332 -23.77 3.37 -12.72
C ARG A 332 -22.34 3.64 -12.25
N MET A 333 -21.65 2.65 -11.70
CA MET A 333 -20.23 2.71 -11.32
C MET A 333 -19.30 2.80 -12.54
N LYS A 334 -19.82 2.68 -13.78
CA LYS A 334 -19.05 2.54 -15.03
C LYS A 334 -18.09 1.35 -14.99
N ARG A 335 -18.56 0.26 -14.38
CA ARG A 335 -17.95 -1.06 -14.38
C ARG A 335 -18.84 -2.00 -15.18
N GLY A 336 -18.24 -2.93 -15.91
CA GLY A 336 -19.00 -3.94 -16.66
C GLY A 336 -19.29 -5.19 -15.82
N ALA A 337 -20.08 -6.10 -16.39
CA ALA A 337 -20.44 -7.40 -15.84
C ALA A 337 -21.57 -7.38 -14.78
N GLY A 338 -21.70 -8.44 -14.02
CA GLY A 338 -22.70 -8.67 -12.98
C GLY A 338 -22.47 -10.04 -12.34
N ALA A 339 -23.30 -10.41 -11.36
CA ALA A 339 -23.14 -11.60 -10.53
C ALA A 339 -22.85 -12.87 -11.35
N GLU A 340 -23.67 -13.16 -12.36
CA GLU A 340 -23.54 -14.39 -13.17
C GLU A 340 -22.19 -14.47 -13.92
N ILE A 341 -21.74 -13.35 -14.50
CA ILE A 341 -20.45 -13.29 -15.21
C ILE A 341 -19.31 -13.47 -14.22
N PHE A 342 -19.40 -12.85 -13.04
CA PHE A 342 -18.39 -12.98 -12.00
C PHE A 342 -18.33 -14.40 -11.44
N LEU A 343 -19.47 -15.06 -11.20
CA LEU A 343 -19.50 -16.46 -10.75
C LEU A 343 -18.80 -17.39 -11.74
N ARG A 344 -19.14 -17.28 -13.04
CA ARG A 344 -18.43 -18.06 -14.08
C ARG A 344 -16.92 -17.79 -14.10
N SER A 345 -16.53 -16.55 -13.90
CA SER A 345 -15.09 -16.19 -13.82
C SER A 345 -14.42 -16.80 -12.59
N ILE A 346 -15.07 -16.75 -11.43
CA ILE A 346 -14.58 -17.34 -10.18
C ILE A 346 -14.45 -18.86 -10.30
N GLU A 347 -15.46 -19.53 -10.87
CA GLU A 347 -15.43 -20.97 -11.14
C GLU A 347 -14.28 -21.36 -12.07
N LYS A 348 -14.05 -20.56 -13.13
CA LYS A 348 -12.92 -20.76 -14.04
C LYS A 348 -11.59 -20.62 -13.28
N MET A 349 -11.40 -19.55 -12.52
CA MET A 349 -10.18 -19.33 -11.75
C MET A 349 -9.90 -20.48 -10.77
N ARG A 350 -10.90 -20.93 -10.03
CA ARG A 350 -10.77 -22.05 -9.08
C ARG A 350 -10.48 -23.40 -9.73
N ARG A 351 -11.03 -23.60 -10.94
CA ARG A 351 -10.75 -24.82 -11.71
C ARG A 351 -9.33 -24.83 -12.26
N GLU A 352 -8.81 -23.69 -12.69
CA GLU A 352 -7.49 -23.56 -13.33
C GLU A 352 -6.36 -23.45 -12.30
N ILE A 353 -6.64 -22.92 -11.10
CA ILE A 353 -5.63 -22.75 -10.03
C ILE A 353 -6.08 -23.55 -8.79
N PRO A 354 -5.52 -24.75 -8.56
CA PRO A 354 -5.78 -25.51 -7.35
C PRO A 354 -5.38 -24.73 -6.08
N GLY A 355 -6.22 -24.78 -5.06
CA GLY A 355 -5.94 -24.08 -3.79
C GLY A 355 -6.07 -22.56 -3.83
N LEU A 356 -6.63 -22.00 -4.90
CA LEU A 356 -6.75 -20.54 -5.10
C LEU A 356 -7.40 -19.84 -3.92
N THR A 357 -6.72 -18.84 -3.40
CA THR A 357 -7.23 -17.83 -2.47
C THR A 357 -7.77 -16.64 -3.25
N LEU A 358 -9.04 -16.32 -3.07
CA LEU A 358 -9.69 -15.17 -3.71
C LEU A 358 -9.97 -14.07 -2.71
N ARG A 359 -9.44 -12.89 -3.00
CA ARG A 359 -9.75 -11.64 -2.30
C ARG A 359 -10.57 -10.72 -3.18
N THR A 360 -11.51 -10.00 -2.58
CA THR A 360 -12.31 -8.98 -3.27
C THR A 360 -12.65 -7.81 -2.36
N SER A 361 -13.18 -6.74 -2.96
CA SER A 361 -13.77 -5.62 -2.23
C SER A 361 -15.08 -5.18 -2.86
N PHE A 362 -16.01 -4.74 -2.00
CA PHE A 362 -17.31 -4.20 -2.40
C PHE A 362 -17.52 -2.81 -1.83
N ILE A 363 -18.28 -1.99 -2.58
CA ILE A 363 -18.78 -0.69 -2.14
C ILE A 363 -20.31 -0.83 -1.99
N VAL A 364 -20.81 -0.53 -0.79
CA VAL A 364 -22.25 -0.50 -0.51
C VAL A 364 -22.73 0.94 -0.33
N GLY A 365 -23.99 1.20 -0.66
CA GLY A 365 -24.56 2.53 -0.56
C GLY A 365 -24.17 3.46 -1.71
N PHE A 366 -23.81 2.91 -2.86
CA PHE A 366 -23.59 3.72 -4.07
C PHE A 366 -24.86 4.46 -4.48
N PRO A 367 -24.79 5.71 -5.01
CA PRO A 367 -25.96 6.48 -5.41
C PRO A 367 -26.92 5.68 -6.29
N GLY A 368 -28.19 5.58 -5.86
CA GLY A 368 -29.24 4.84 -6.53
C GLY A 368 -29.26 3.32 -6.28
N GLU A 369 -28.41 2.78 -5.39
CA GLU A 369 -28.46 1.39 -4.95
C GLU A 369 -29.73 1.13 -4.14
N GLN A 370 -30.60 0.24 -4.64
CA GLN A 370 -31.85 -0.16 -4.00
C GLN A 370 -31.62 -1.37 -3.08
N GLU A 371 -32.60 -1.69 -2.22
CA GLU A 371 -32.50 -2.87 -1.34
C GLU A 371 -32.37 -4.18 -2.15
N ARG A 372 -33.10 -4.31 -3.27
CA ARG A 372 -32.97 -5.47 -4.17
C ARG A 372 -31.54 -5.67 -4.69
N ASP A 373 -30.82 -4.56 -4.99
CA ASP A 373 -29.44 -4.60 -5.50
C ASP A 373 -28.49 -5.08 -4.41
N PHE A 374 -28.74 -4.62 -3.19
CA PHE A 374 -27.97 -5.04 -2.01
C PHE A 374 -28.24 -6.52 -1.66
N GLU A 375 -29.49 -6.99 -1.77
CA GLU A 375 -29.81 -8.41 -1.57
C GLU A 375 -29.12 -9.30 -2.61
N GLN A 376 -29.13 -8.92 -3.90
CA GLN A 376 -28.35 -9.61 -4.94
C GLN A 376 -26.85 -9.69 -4.59
N LEU A 377 -26.30 -8.61 -4.04
CA LEU A 377 -24.89 -8.63 -3.59
C LEU A 377 -24.70 -9.62 -2.43
N CYS A 378 -25.61 -9.66 -1.45
CA CYS A 378 -25.56 -10.61 -0.36
C CYS A 378 -25.61 -12.07 -0.82
N ASP A 379 -26.50 -12.38 -1.79
CA ASP A 379 -26.64 -13.72 -2.34
C ASP A 379 -25.41 -14.11 -3.16
N PHE A 380 -24.89 -13.19 -3.96
CA PHE A 380 -23.63 -13.37 -4.68
C PHE A 380 -22.47 -13.71 -3.75
N VAL A 381 -22.31 -13.02 -2.62
CA VAL A 381 -21.24 -13.28 -1.64
C VAL A 381 -21.39 -14.66 -1.01
N ARG A 382 -22.66 -15.07 -0.70
CA ARG A 382 -22.94 -16.41 -0.18
C ARG A 382 -22.56 -17.52 -1.16
N GLU A 383 -22.78 -17.30 -2.46
CA GLU A 383 -22.47 -18.27 -3.51
C GLU A 383 -20.99 -18.28 -3.86
N ALA A 384 -20.39 -17.09 -4.02
CA ALA A 384 -18.99 -16.94 -4.41
C ALA A 384 -17.99 -17.44 -3.36
N GLN A 385 -18.34 -17.43 -2.06
CA GLN A 385 -17.49 -17.97 -0.98
C GLN A 385 -16.06 -17.45 -1.01
N PHE A 386 -15.87 -16.13 -0.93
CA PHE A 386 -14.53 -15.53 -0.91
C PHE A 386 -13.74 -15.90 0.35
N ASP A 387 -12.40 -16.00 0.19
CA ASP A 387 -11.48 -16.20 1.32
C ASP A 387 -11.31 -14.90 2.10
N TRP A 388 -11.14 -13.80 1.38
CA TRP A 388 -10.99 -12.46 1.91
C TRP A 388 -11.96 -11.48 1.23
N LEU A 389 -12.59 -10.64 2.02
CA LEU A 389 -13.55 -9.67 1.51
C LEU A 389 -13.53 -8.40 2.35
N GLY A 390 -13.27 -7.25 1.70
CA GLY A 390 -13.41 -5.94 2.28
C GLY A 390 -14.74 -5.29 1.87
N VAL A 391 -15.44 -4.63 2.81
CA VAL A 391 -16.66 -3.87 2.51
C VAL A 391 -16.46 -2.41 2.90
N PHE A 392 -16.59 -1.54 1.92
CA PHE A 392 -16.48 -0.10 2.07
C PHE A 392 -17.87 0.55 1.91
N GLY A 393 -18.19 1.51 2.77
CA GLY A 393 -19.29 2.43 2.50
C GLY A 393 -18.90 3.36 1.36
N TYR A 394 -19.86 3.70 0.50
CA TYR A 394 -19.62 4.72 -0.51
C TYR A 394 -19.20 6.04 0.15
N SER A 395 -18.09 6.60 -0.29
CA SER A 395 -17.60 7.93 0.07
C SER A 395 -17.88 8.88 -1.08
N ASP A 396 -18.49 10.02 -0.76
CA ASP A 396 -18.90 11.02 -1.75
C ASP A 396 -17.74 11.95 -2.07
N GLU A 397 -16.88 11.50 -2.99
CA GLU A 397 -15.63 12.16 -3.33
C GLU A 397 -15.81 13.25 -4.37
N GLU A 398 -15.57 14.49 -3.97
CA GLU A 398 -15.54 15.66 -4.87
C GLU A 398 -14.56 15.42 -6.03
N GLY A 399 -15.00 15.72 -7.24
CA GLY A 399 -14.24 15.46 -8.47
C GLY A 399 -14.41 14.05 -9.04
N ALA A 400 -14.94 13.09 -8.27
CA ALA A 400 -15.40 11.82 -8.84
C ALA A 400 -16.75 12.01 -9.56
N LYS A 401 -16.95 11.31 -10.68
CA LYS A 401 -18.20 11.41 -11.47
C LYS A 401 -19.46 11.08 -10.67
N ALA A 402 -19.34 10.20 -9.67
CA ALA A 402 -20.45 9.81 -8.81
C ALA A 402 -20.86 10.90 -7.82
N PHE A 403 -20.02 11.92 -7.59
CA PHE A 403 -20.34 13.07 -6.73
C PHE A 403 -21.58 13.82 -7.22
N GLU A 404 -21.75 13.95 -8.53
CA GLU A 404 -22.88 14.66 -9.15
C GLU A 404 -24.17 13.81 -9.23
N LEU A 405 -24.10 12.51 -8.89
CA LEU A 405 -25.27 11.65 -8.96
C LEU A 405 -26.25 11.99 -7.82
N GLY A 406 -27.53 12.05 -8.16
CA GLY A 406 -28.63 12.09 -7.17
C GLY A 406 -28.82 10.75 -6.45
N ASP A 407 -29.92 10.62 -5.73
CA ASP A 407 -30.33 9.37 -5.06
C ASP A 407 -29.24 8.81 -4.11
N LYS A 408 -28.59 9.69 -3.36
CA LYS A 408 -27.59 9.30 -2.35
C LYS A 408 -28.25 8.45 -1.25
N VAL A 409 -27.60 7.33 -0.95
CA VAL A 409 -28.04 6.44 0.14
C VAL A 409 -27.70 7.10 1.49
N PRO A 410 -28.64 7.13 2.46
CA PRO A 410 -28.36 7.73 3.77
C PRO A 410 -27.21 7.02 4.52
N PRO A 411 -26.36 7.73 5.27
CA PRO A 411 -25.22 7.13 5.97
C PRO A 411 -25.58 5.97 6.91
N ARG A 412 -26.72 6.04 7.60
CA ARG A 412 -27.22 4.95 8.45
C ARG A 412 -27.50 3.67 7.65
N GLU A 413 -28.00 3.83 6.44
CA GLU A 413 -28.30 2.71 5.56
C GLU A 413 -27.03 2.11 4.98
N ILE A 414 -26.06 2.93 4.59
CA ILE A 414 -24.73 2.49 4.17
C ILE A 414 -24.09 1.62 5.25
N GLU A 415 -24.09 2.10 6.49
CA GLU A 415 -23.51 1.36 7.61
C GLU A 415 -24.28 0.07 7.93
N ARG A 416 -25.62 0.07 7.82
CA ARG A 416 -26.44 -1.14 7.95
C ARG A 416 -26.03 -2.19 6.92
N ARG A 417 -25.89 -1.79 5.66
CA ARG A 417 -25.48 -2.69 4.56
C ARG A 417 -24.08 -3.20 4.76
N ARG A 418 -23.15 -2.34 5.14
CA ARG A 418 -21.76 -2.71 5.44
C ARG A 418 -21.69 -3.80 6.52
N ARG A 419 -22.35 -3.60 7.65
CA ARG A 419 -22.39 -4.55 8.76
C ARG A 419 -23.04 -5.88 8.35
N LYS A 420 -24.15 -5.84 7.61
CA LYS A 420 -24.84 -7.07 7.16
C LYS A 420 -23.92 -7.88 6.23
N LEU A 421 -23.28 -7.25 5.26
CA LEU A 421 -22.40 -7.95 4.31
C LEU A 421 -21.15 -8.52 5.01
N MET A 422 -20.54 -7.74 5.93
CA MET A 422 -19.43 -8.21 6.75
C MET A 422 -19.82 -9.40 7.64
N SER A 423 -21.04 -9.41 8.21
CA SER A 423 -21.54 -10.54 8.99
C SER A 423 -21.69 -11.82 8.16
N ILE A 424 -22.10 -11.72 6.91
CA ILE A 424 -22.16 -12.84 5.96
C ILE A 424 -20.75 -13.36 5.70
N GLN A 425 -19.81 -12.47 5.37
CA GLN A 425 -18.43 -12.87 5.10
C GLN A 425 -17.75 -13.51 6.32
N LYS A 426 -18.01 -12.98 7.51
CA LYS A 426 -17.50 -13.56 8.76
C LYS A 426 -17.87 -15.03 8.94
N GLN A 427 -19.11 -15.41 8.59
CA GLN A 427 -19.56 -16.81 8.64
C GLN A 427 -18.84 -17.66 7.58
N ILE A 428 -18.67 -17.13 6.37
CA ILE A 428 -17.95 -17.80 5.28
C ILE A 428 -16.48 -18.00 5.68
N SER A 429 -15.82 -16.95 6.15
CA SER A 429 -14.42 -16.98 6.58
C SER A 429 -14.18 -18.02 7.67
N ARG A 430 -15.03 -18.00 8.73
CA ARG A 430 -14.96 -18.99 9.82
C ARG A 430 -15.08 -20.43 9.32
N LYS A 431 -16.01 -20.71 8.38
CA LYS A 431 -16.19 -22.04 7.80
C LYS A 431 -14.97 -22.47 6.99
N ARG A 432 -14.46 -21.58 6.13
CA ARG A 432 -13.30 -21.87 5.26
C ARG A 432 -12.03 -22.07 6.07
N LYS A 433 -11.77 -21.21 7.07
CA LYS A 433 -10.58 -21.32 7.92
C LYS A 433 -10.60 -22.57 8.80
N ARG A 434 -11.77 -22.96 9.34
CA ARG A 434 -11.91 -24.23 10.08
C ARG A 434 -11.56 -25.45 9.25
N ALA A 435 -11.80 -25.42 7.95
CA ALA A 435 -11.42 -26.51 7.06
C ALA A 435 -9.90 -26.64 6.86
N LEU A 436 -9.10 -25.64 7.27
CA LEU A 436 -7.64 -25.67 7.18
C LEU A 436 -6.99 -26.35 8.40
N VAL A 437 -7.73 -26.54 9.50
CA VAL A 437 -7.20 -27.18 10.71
C VAL A 437 -6.74 -28.62 10.40
N GLY A 438 -5.52 -28.96 10.84
CA GLY A 438 -4.84 -30.22 10.54
C GLY A 438 -4.11 -30.27 9.21
N HIS A 439 -4.21 -29.22 8.38
CA HIS A 439 -3.45 -29.13 7.13
C HIS A 439 -2.12 -28.42 7.33
N GLN A 440 -1.15 -28.75 6.49
CA GLN A 440 0.19 -28.21 6.55
C GLN A 440 0.45 -27.24 5.41
N PHE A 441 1.13 -26.11 5.72
CA PHE A 441 1.47 -25.06 4.80
C PHE A 441 2.92 -24.59 4.99
N ASP A 442 3.48 -23.97 3.97
CA ASP A 442 4.68 -23.14 4.13
C ASP A 442 4.31 -21.82 4.79
N LEU A 443 5.04 -21.44 5.80
CA LEU A 443 4.86 -20.23 6.59
C LEU A 443 6.11 -19.37 6.50
N LEU A 444 5.96 -18.13 6.07
CA LEU A 444 6.97 -17.10 6.26
C LEU A 444 6.81 -16.52 7.66
N LEU A 445 7.79 -16.76 8.52
CA LEU A 445 7.78 -16.30 9.92
C LEU A 445 8.29 -14.86 9.97
N GLU A 446 7.47 -13.91 10.41
CA GLU A 446 7.77 -12.47 10.34
C GLU A 446 8.36 -11.90 11.64
N GLY A 447 8.25 -12.61 12.75
CA GLY A 447 8.87 -12.22 14.01
C GLY A 447 7.95 -12.39 15.23
N PRO A 448 8.37 -11.90 16.41
CA PRO A 448 7.54 -11.85 17.59
C PRO A 448 6.27 -11.03 17.37
N SER A 449 5.15 -11.44 17.95
CA SER A 449 3.89 -10.72 17.85
C SER A 449 3.97 -9.37 18.59
N SER A 450 3.36 -8.34 18.00
CA SER A 450 3.20 -7.04 18.66
C SER A 450 2.19 -7.09 19.83
N GLU A 451 1.37 -8.13 19.92
CA GLU A 451 0.35 -8.29 20.96
C GLU A 451 0.89 -8.97 22.22
N THR A 452 1.87 -9.86 22.08
CA THR A 452 2.46 -10.62 23.20
C THR A 452 3.79 -11.26 22.82
N ASP A 453 4.74 -11.28 23.75
CA ASP A 453 6.04 -11.96 23.60
C ASP A 453 5.94 -13.50 23.55
N LEU A 454 4.76 -14.07 23.84
CA LEU A 454 4.53 -15.52 23.85
C LEU A 454 4.21 -16.09 22.47
N LEU A 455 3.91 -15.25 21.50
CA LEU A 455 3.51 -15.66 20.16
C LEU A 455 4.46 -15.06 19.12
N TRP A 456 4.62 -15.78 18.03
CA TRP A 456 5.21 -15.24 16.82
C TRP A 456 4.14 -15.08 15.75
N GLU A 457 4.36 -14.17 14.82
CA GLU A 457 3.49 -13.90 13.69
C GLU A 457 4.15 -14.34 12.39
N GLY A 458 3.32 -14.81 11.48
CA GLY A 458 3.77 -15.15 10.13
C GLY A 458 2.60 -15.19 9.16
N ARG A 459 2.89 -15.54 7.93
CA ARG A 459 1.91 -15.64 6.85
C ARG A 459 2.16 -16.89 6.01
N THR A 460 1.08 -17.47 5.49
CA THR A 460 1.14 -18.43 4.39
C THR A 460 0.89 -17.70 3.06
N GLU A 461 1.02 -18.39 1.94
CA GLU A 461 0.68 -17.81 0.63
C GLU A 461 -0.77 -17.30 0.53
N MET A 462 -1.66 -17.73 1.41
CA MET A 462 -3.06 -17.30 1.47
C MET A 462 -3.26 -15.90 2.09
N HIS A 463 -2.19 -15.26 2.57
CA HIS A 463 -2.26 -13.98 3.30
C HIS A 463 -1.41 -12.92 2.61
N ALA A 464 -2.04 -11.89 2.07
CA ALA A 464 -1.31 -10.71 1.58
C ALA A 464 -0.76 -9.89 2.77
N PRO A 465 0.47 -9.35 2.67
CA PRO A 465 1.08 -8.56 3.73
C PRO A 465 0.19 -7.38 4.15
N GLU A 466 0.06 -7.16 5.47
CA GLU A 466 -0.62 -6.00 6.09
C GLU A 466 -2.13 -5.86 5.78
N ILE A 467 -2.68 -6.66 4.87
CA ILE A 467 -4.06 -6.52 4.39
C ILE A 467 -4.97 -7.62 4.93
N ASP A 468 -4.46 -8.85 4.97
CA ASP A 468 -5.21 -10.02 5.42
C ASP A 468 -4.86 -10.38 6.87
N GLY A 469 -5.49 -11.41 7.42
CA GLY A 469 -5.19 -11.90 8.76
C GLY A 469 -3.80 -12.55 8.86
N LYS A 470 -3.44 -12.98 10.05
CA LYS A 470 -2.13 -13.52 10.40
C LYS A 470 -2.21 -14.99 10.78
N VAL A 471 -1.05 -15.64 10.82
CA VAL A 471 -0.85 -16.94 11.43
C VAL A 471 -0.01 -16.77 12.68
N PHE A 472 -0.60 -17.01 13.83
CA PHE A 472 0.11 -17.00 15.11
C PHE A 472 0.76 -18.36 15.35
N VAL A 473 2.04 -18.34 15.76
CA VAL A 473 2.79 -19.54 16.09
C VAL A 473 3.03 -19.56 17.60
N ASN A 474 2.52 -20.61 18.25
CA ASN A 474 2.64 -20.82 19.69
C ASN A 474 3.45 -22.06 20.06
N ASP A 475 3.84 -22.87 19.09
CA ASP A 475 4.63 -24.09 19.28
C ASP A 475 5.65 -24.23 18.14
N PHE A 476 6.91 -24.34 18.50
CA PHE A 476 8.04 -24.46 17.57
C PHE A 476 8.57 -25.90 17.46
N GLY A 477 7.88 -26.86 18.08
CA GLY A 477 8.33 -28.24 18.14
C GLY A 477 9.68 -28.38 18.86
N GLU A 478 10.57 -29.19 18.31
CA GLU A 478 11.92 -29.41 18.86
C GLU A 478 12.96 -28.40 18.34
N ARG A 479 12.56 -27.41 17.55
CA ARG A 479 13.47 -26.45 16.93
C ARG A 479 13.91 -25.36 17.90
N ALA A 480 15.23 -25.19 18.02
CA ALA A 480 15.85 -24.15 18.84
C ALA A 480 16.40 -22.97 18.02
N ASP A 481 16.43 -23.10 16.67
CA ASP A 481 17.08 -22.15 15.75
C ASP A 481 16.08 -21.35 14.91
N ILE A 482 14.99 -20.94 15.52
CA ILE A 482 13.95 -20.14 14.84
C ILE A 482 14.47 -18.75 14.49
N ARG A 483 14.24 -18.34 13.25
CA ARG A 483 14.70 -17.04 12.71
C ARG A 483 13.57 -16.31 12.00
N GLU A 484 13.51 -15.03 12.25
CA GLU A 484 12.66 -14.09 11.50
C GLU A 484 13.05 -14.05 10.02
N GLY A 485 12.06 -13.99 9.14
CA GLY A 485 12.25 -13.89 7.69
C GLY A 485 12.50 -15.23 7.00
N GLU A 486 12.49 -16.35 7.73
CA GLU A 486 12.69 -17.68 7.17
C GLU A 486 11.37 -18.44 6.99
N PHE A 487 11.40 -19.43 6.11
CA PHE A 487 10.26 -20.31 5.83
C PHE A 487 10.31 -21.57 6.66
N TYR A 488 9.16 -21.90 7.24
CA TYR A 488 8.97 -23.13 8.02
C TYR A 488 7.74 -23.87 7.53
N ARG A 489 7.77 -25.19 7.65
CA ARG A 489 6.56 -25.99 7.50
C ARG A 489 5.75 -25.87 8.77
N CYS A 490 4.46 -25.54 8.66
CA CYS A 490 3.56 -25.44 9.81
C CYS A 490 2.31 -26.27 9.61
N GLU A 491 1.69 -26.69 10.72
CA GLU A 491 0.37 -27.30 10.75
C GLU A 491 -0.60 -26.37 11.47
N ILE A 492 -1.75 -26.10 10.85
CA ILE A 492 -2.79 -25.27 11.46
C ILE A 492 -3.46 -26.05 12.58
N THR A 493 -3.40 -25.52 13.80
CA THR A 493 -3.98 -26.13 15.00
C THR A 493 -5.33 -25.53 15.36
N GLU A 494 -5.52 -24.21 15.15
CA GLU A 494 -6.77 -23.52 15.44
C GLU A 494 -7.10 -22.49 14.35
N ALA A 495 -8.38 -22.15 14.24
CA ALA A 495 -8.88 -21.19 13.28
C ALA A 495 -9.88 -20.22 13.92
N HIS A 496 -9.59 -18.93 13.80
CA HIS A 496 -10.45 -17.83 14.20
C HIS A 496 -11.21 -17.22 13.00
N GLU A 497 -11.78 -16.05 13.15
CA GLU A 497 -12.56 -15.41 12.08
C GLU A 497 -11.68 -14.93 10.95
N TYR A 498 -10.51 -14.39 11.27
CA TYR A 498 -9.55 -13.83 10.32
C TYR A 498 -8.17 -14.47 10.46
N ASP A 499 -7.80 -14.92 11.64
CA ASP A 499 -6.47 -15.39 11.96
C ASP A 499 -6.45 -16.92 12.17
N LEU A 500 -5.28 -17.50 12.05
CA LEU A 500 -5.00 -18.90 12.25
C LEU A 500 -3.98 -19.06 13.38
N VAL A 501 -3.99 -20.21 14.06
CA VAL A 501 -2.91 -20.62 14.96
C VAL A 501 -2.25 -21.87 14.39
N ALA A 502 -0.93 -21.92 14.45
CA ALA A 502 -0.15 -23.00 13.90
C ALA A 502 0.98 -23.44 14.83
N ARG A 503 1.44 -24.66 14.62
CA ARG A 503 2.71 -25.17 15.15
C ARG A 503 3.69 -25.42 14.03
N ILE A 504 4.98 -25.24 14.28
CA ILE A 504 6.05 -25.63 13.36
C ILE A 504 6.22 -27.16 13.43
N VAL A 505 6.41 -27.81 12.26
CA VAL A 505 6.56 -29.26 12.13
C VAL A 505 7.85 -29.67 11.42
#